data_74b19d605f1213d903c5659eb709b24e
#
_entry.id   74b19d605f1213d903c5659eb709b24e
#
_cell.length_a   1.000
_cell.length_b   1.000
_cell.length_c   1.000
_cell.angle_alpha   90.00
_cell.angle_beta   90.00
_cell.angle_gamma   90.00
#
_symmetry.space_group_name_H-M   'P 1'
#
loop_
_entity.id
_entity.type
_entity.pdbx_description
1 polymer ?
#
loop_
_entity_poly.entity_id
_entity_poly.type
_entity_poly.pdbx_seq_one_letter_code
_entity_poly.pdbx_strand_id
1 'polypeptide(L)'
;MGGILSKFRTNKDKESGGVWVTYDEVINDDGTKPMFKVRRITVYERAYQAKITPILSRLDKLGKANDPDPAQFAEENKKLFKAYVEHFLVDWKNIKEDAEYDQNGQMICDDEGVPICKELPFSRDAAIELICNLDAIQLAQWLMKQSSDVNNFLISNRETELKN
;
A
#
# COMPACT_ATOMS: atom_id res chain seq x y z
N MET A 1 -20.26 18.14 -23.11
CA MET A 1 -19.23 17.14 -23.42
C MET A 1 -17.85 17.70 -23.04
N GLY A 2 -17.15 17.00 -22.20
CA GLY A 2 -15.77 17.39 -21.89
C GLY A 2 -14.82 16.99 -23.00
N GLY A 3 -13.85 17.82 -23.32
CA GLY A 3 -12.74 17.45 -24.19
C GLY A 3 -11.88 16.34 -23.58
N ILE A 4 -10.85 15.88 -24.31
CA ILE A 4 -9.97 14.78 -23.86
C ILE A 4 -9.40 15.03 -22.46
N LEU A 5 -9.07 16.26 -22.11
CA LEU A 5 -8.51 16.61 -20.81
C LEU A 5 -9.47 16.34 -19.65
N SER A 6 -10.78 16.40 -19.89
CA SER A 6 -11.77 16.13 -18.84
C SER A 6 -11.72 14.68 -18.35
N LYS A 7 -11.28 13.75 -19.21
CA LYS A 7 -11.12 12.33 -18.87
C LYS A 7 -9.94 12.05 -17.95
N PHE A 8 -9.01 13.00 -17.87
CA PHE A 8 -7.82 12.89 -17.01
C PHE A 8 -7.89 13.78 -15.77
N ARG A 9 -9.02 14.48 -15.57
CA ARG A 9 -9.21 15.30 -14.38
C ARG A 9 -9.30 14.42 -13.14
N THR A 10 -8.46 14.74 -12.18
CA THR A 10 -8.44 14.09 -10.88
C THR A 10 -9.21 14.89 -9.85
N ASN A 11 -9.75 14.19 -8.86
CA ASN A 11 -10.36 14.79 -7.69
C ASN A 11 -9.26 15.14 -6.67
N LYS A 12 -9.09 16.43 -6.39
CA LYS A 12 -8.05 16.93 -5.48
C LYS A 12 -8.20 16.41 -4.06
N ASP A 13 -9.42 16.20 -3.59
CA ASP A 13 -9.68 15.64 -2.27
C ASP A 13 -9.27 14.17 -2.20
N LYS A 14 -9.49 13.41 -3.28
CA LYS A 14 -8.99 12.02 -3.39
C LYS A 14 -7.47 11.95 -3.42
N GLU A 15 -6.83 12.87 -4.13
CA GLU A 15 -5.36 12.92 -4.21
C GLU A 15 -4.70 13.20 -2.87
N SER A 16 -5.23 14.15 -2.11
CA SER A 16 -4.68 14.59 -0.83
C SER A 16 -5.16 13.78 0.37
N GLY A 17 -6.44 13.41 0.40
CA GLY A 17 -7.05 12.65 1.48
C GLY A 17 -6.92 11.13 1.35
N GLY A 18 -6.67 10.66 0.14
CA GLY A 18 -6.54 9.25 -0.17
C GLY A 18 -7.82 8.58 -0.64
N VAL A 19 -7.66 7.44 -1.29
CA VAL A 19 -8.74 6.56 -1.74
C VAL A 19 -8.56 5.17 -1.17
N TRP A 20 -9.67 4.47 -0.93
CA TRP A 20 -9.66 3.08 -0.51
C TRP A 20 -9.44 2.17 -1.72
N VAL A 21 -8.46 1.28 -1.63
CA VAL A 21 -8.19 0.23 -2.61
C VAL A 21 -8.22 -1.14 -1.93
N THR A 22 -8.77 -2.13 -2.59
CA THR A 22 -8.91 -3.48 -2.06
C THR A 22 -7.80 -4.38 -2.61
N TYR A 23 -7.12 -5.10 -1.73
CA TYR A 23 -6.13 -6.10 -2.11
C TYR A 23 -6.82 -7.45 -2.32
N ASP A 24 -7.07 -7.82 -3.57
CA ASP A 24 -7.86 -9.00 -3.93
C ASP A 24 -7.11 -10.33 -3.82
N GLU A 25 -5.78 -10.29 -3.69
CA GLU A 25 -4.94 -11.49 -3.63
C GLU A 25 -5.05 -12.25 -2.28
N VAL A 26 -5.60 -11.61 -1.26
CA VAL A 26 -5.79 -12.18 0.07
C VAL A 26 -7.25 -12.10 0.47
N ILE A 27 -7.78 -13.23 0.94
CA ILE A 27 -9.10 -13.30 1.57
C ILE A 27 -8.88 -13.79 3.01
N ASN A 28 -9.30 -12.99 3.99
CA ASN A 28 -9.25 -13.37 5.39
C ASN A 28 -10.22 -14.53 5.67
N ASP A 29 -9.99 -15.26 6.78
CA ASP A 29 -10.84 -16.39 7.16
C ASP A 29 -12.30 -16.01 7.39
N ASP A 30 -12.58 -14.76 7.76
CA ASP A 30 -13.93 -14.20 7.88
C ASP A 30 -14.56 -13.75 6.57
N GLY A 31 -13.89 -13.94 5.43
CA GLY A 31 -14.33 -13.56 4.10
C GLY A 31 -14.05 -12.11 3.72
N THR A 32 -13.50 -11.29 4.63
CA THR A 32 -13.11 -9.91 4.31
C THR A 32 -11.79 -9.87 3.55
N LYS A 33 -11.58 -8.78 2.81
CA LYS A 33 -10.33 -8.54 2.08
C LYS A 33 -9.59 -7.35 2.68
N PRO A 34 -8.24 -7.38 2.73
CA PRO A 34 -7.45 -6.22 3.11
C PRO A 34 -7.77 -5.00 2.25
N MET A 35 -7.94 -3.86 2.88
CA MET A 35 -8.16 -2.58 2.21
C MET A 35 -7.17 -1.55 2.72
N PHE A 36 -6.67 -0.74 1.83
CA PHE A 36 -5.70 0.31 2.13
C PHE A 36 -6.20 1.65 1.62
N LYS A 37 -5.99 2.69 2.41
CA LYS A 37 -6.25 4.06 2.00
C LYS A 37 -4.94 4.71 1.59
N VAL A 38 -4.84 5.07 0.30
CA VAL A 38 -3.60 5.56 -0.29
C VAL A 38 -3.80 6.93 -0.94
N ARG A 39 -2.79 7.79 -0.80
CA ARG A 39 -2.69 9.07 -1.49
C ARG A 39 -2.02 8.89 -2.86
N ARG A 40 -2.25 9.83 -3.76
CA ARG A 40 -1.62 9.83 -5.08
C ARG A 40 -0.14 10.23 -4.99
N ILE A 41 0.72 9.43 -5.60
CA ILE A 41 2.11 9.82 -5.85
C ILE A 41 2.14 10.78 -7.04
N THR A 42 2.69 11.96 -6.82
CA THR A 42 2.90 12.95 -7.87
C THR A 42 4.36 13.40 -7.93
N VAL A 43 4.78 13.88 -9.09
CA VAL A 43 6.13 14.46 -9.27
C VAL A 43 6.32 15.77 -8.50
N TYR A 44 5.24 16.34 -7.98
CA TYR A 44 5.27 17.60 -7.23
C TYR A 44 5.52 17.42 -5.73
N GLU A 45 5.51 16.20 -5.22
CA GLU A 45 5.84 15.87 -3.82
C GLU A 45 7.35 15.94 -3.60
N ARG A 46 7.88 17.15 -3.48
CA ARG A 46 9.33 17.41 -3.45
C ARG A 46 10.05 16.69 -2.31
N ALA A 47 9.46 16.64 -1.12
CA ALA A 47 10.05 15.97 0.04
C ALA A 47 10.20 14.47 -0.20
N TYR A 48 9.21 13.82 -0.79
CA TYR A 48 9.27 12.42 -1.17
C TYR A 48 10.29 12.17 -2.28
N GLN A 49 10.28 12.96 -3.34
CA GLN A 49 11.23 12.85 -4.45
C GLN A 49 12.68 13.01 -3.96
N ALA A 50 12.93 13.96 -3.07
CA ALA A 50 14.26 14.16 -2.48
C ALA A 50 14.74 12.94 -1.68
N LYS A 51 13.82 12.23 -1.00
CA LYS A 51 14.16 11.00 -0.26
C LYS A 51 14.45 9.83 -1.18
N ILE A 52 13.63 9.61 -2.21
CA ILE A 52 13.71 8.40 -3.04
C ILE A 52 14.76 8.49 -4.14
N THR A 53 15.08 9.67 -4.66
CA THR A 53 16.03 9.83 -5.77
C THR A 53 17.38 9.18 -5.49
N PRO A 54 18.05 9.38 -4.34
CA PRO A 54 19.29 8.69 -4.04
C PRO A 54 19.11 7.18 -3.85
N ILE A 55 17.98 6.73 -3.33
CA ILE A 55 17.64 5.30 -3.17
C ILE A 55 17.52 4.63 -4.55
N LEU A 56 16.76 5.23 -5.46
CA LEU A 56 16.58 4.72 -6.82
C LEU A 56 17.91 4.69 -7.58
N SER A 57 18.75 5.68 -7.40
CA SER A 57 20.11 5.71 -7.98
C SER A 57 20.97 4.55 -7.48
N ARG A 58 20.92 4.25 -6.18
CA ARG A 58 21.65 3.11 -5.61
C ARG A 58 21.10 1.77 -6.11
N LEU A 59 19.78 1.63 -6.19
CA LEU A 59 19.12 0.44 -6.74
C LEU A 59 19.52 0.21 -8.21
N ASP A 60 19.55 1.26 -9.01
CA ASP A 60 19.98 1.18 -10.42
C ASP A 60 21.43 0.71 -10.54
N LYS A 61 22.33 1.26 -9.75
CA LYS A 61 23.75 0.84 -9.70
C LYS A 61 23.90 -0.62 -9.26
N LEU A 62 23.15 -1.05 -8.25
CA LEU A 62 23.14 -2.45 -7.81
C LEU A 62 22.64 -3.39 -8.91
N GLY A 63 21.60 -3.01 -9.65
CA GLY A 63 21.06 -3.79 -10.76
C GLY A 63 22.02 -3.94 -11.93
N LYS A 64 22.97 -3.02 -12.12
CA LYS A 64 24.00 -3.04 -13.17
C LYS A 64 25.32 -3.70 -12.74
N ALA A 65 25.49 -4.03 -11.47
CA ALA A 65 26.68 -4.67 -10.96
C ALA A 65 26.81 -6.11 -11.47
N ASN A 66 28.04 -6.57 -11.70
CA ASN A 66 28.29 -7.94 -12.15
C ASN A 66 27.95 -9.00 -11.09
N ASP A 67 28.06 -8.65 -9.82
CA ASP A 67 27.76 -9.51 -8.68
C ASP A 67 27.00 -8.70 -7.63
N PRO A 68 25.68 -8.46 -7.86
CA PRO A 68 24.90 -7.63 -6.95
C PRO A 68 24.71 -8.34 -5.61
N ASP A 69 24.90 -7.61 -4.51
CA ASP A 69 24.66 -8.10 -3.16
C ASP A 69 23.14 -8.08 -2.84
N PRO A 70 22.50 -9.24 -2.64
CA PRO A 70 21.08 -9.31 -2.31
C PRO A 70 20.72 -8.55 -1.02
N ALA A 71 21.62 -8.51 -0.04
CA ALA A 71 21.39 -7.80 1.21
C ALA A 71 21.32 -6.28 1.01
N GLN A 72 22.12 -5.73 0.11
CA GLN A 72 22.06 -4.30 -0.24
C GLN A 72 20.77 -3.96 -1.00
N PHE A 73 20.31 -4.82 -1.91
CA PHE A 73 19.00 -4.66 -2.56
C PHE A 73 17.86 -4.62 -1.55
N ALA A 74 17.86 -5.58 -0.62
CA ALA A 74 16.85 -5.66 0.44
C ALA A 74 16.84 -4.39 1.29
N GLU A 75 17.98 -3.89 1.68
CA GLU A 75 18.12 -2.69 2.50
C GLU A 75 17.62 -1.43 1.79
N GLU A 76 17.99 -1.23 0.54
CA GLU A 76 17.54 -0.08 -0.26
C GLU A 76 16.02 -0.15 -0.55
N ASN A 77 15.49 -1.33 -0.84
CA ASN A 77 14.05 -1.52 -1.00
C ASN A 77 13.27 -1.20 0.27
N LYS A 78 13.77 -1.59 1.45
CA LYS A 78 13.16 -1.22 2.73
C LYS A 78 13.09 0.29 2.92
N LYS A 79 14.14 1.01 2.58
CA LYS A 79 14.16 2.49 2.63
C LYS A 79 13.13 3.10 1.69
N LEU A 80 13.00 2.56 0.48
CA LEU A 80 12.00 3.00 -0.50
C LEU A 80 10.58 2.79 0.03
N PHE A 81 10.27 1.62 0.54
CA PHE A 81 8.95 1.29 1.07
C PHE A 81 8.61 2.10 2.32
N LYS A 82 9.59 2.32 3.19
CA LYS A 82 9.42 3.20 4.35
C LYS A 82 9.05 4.62 3.95
N ALA A 83 9.75 5.20 2.97
CA ALA A 83 9.43 6.52 2.44
C ALA A 83 8.01 6.57 1.85
N TYR A 84 7.60 5.52 1.13
CA TYR A 84 6.24 5.40 0.61
C TYR A 84 5.19 5.40 1.73
N VAL A 85 5.36 4.55 2.74
CA VAL A 85 4.43 4.46 3.88
C VAL A 85 4.30 5.79 4.59
N GLU A 86 5.40 6.47 4.84
CA GLU A 86 5.42 7.76 5.56
C GLU A 86 4.65 8.86 4.81
N HIS A 87 4.64 8.82 3.47
CA HIS A 87 4.05 9.88 2.65
C HIS A 87 2.67 9.55 2.08
N PHE A 88 2.38 8.29 1.77
CA PHE A 88 1.23 7.95 0.93
C PHE A 88 0.26 6.94 1.52
N LEU A 89 0.65 6.10 2.47
CA LEU A 89 -0.26 5.20 3.15
C LEU A 89 -0.94 5.92 4.32
N VAL A 90 -2.25 6.05 4.25
CA VAL A 90 -3.05 6.85 5.20
C VAL A 90 -3.70 6.00 6.27
N ASP A 91 -4.26 4.85 5.88
CA ASP A 91 -5.04 3.98 6.76
C ASP A 91 -5.17 2.58 6.14
N TRP A 92 -5.66 1.63 6.92
CA TRP A 92 -6.06 0.32 6.42
C TRP A 92 -7.26 -0.24 7.17
N LYS A 93 -7.88 -1.28 6.58
CA LYS A 93 -8.95 -2.09 7.18
C LYS A 93 -8.71 -3.55 6.88
N ASN A 94 -9.26 -4.41 7.72
CA ASN A 94 -9.26 -5.85 7.53
C ASN A 94 -7.85 -6.43 7.40
N ILE A 95 -6.87 -5.82 8.05
CA ILE A 95 -5.54 -6.39 8.24
C ILE A 95 -5.60 -7.22 9.52
N LYS A 96 -5.39 -8.51 9.39
CA LYS A 96 -5.46 -9.44 10.53
C LYS A 96 -4.06 -9.82 11.00
N GLU A 97 -3.92 -9.94 12.30
CA GLU A 97 -2.75 -10.60 12.90
C GLU A 97 -2.82 -12.10 12.66
N ASP A 98 -1.70 -12.79 12.79
CA ASP A 98 -1.66 -14.23 12.71
C ASP A 98 -2.54 -14.86 13.80
N ALA A 99 -3.05 -16.08 13.53
CA ALA A 99 -3.85 -16.82 14.48
C ALA A 99 -3.06 -17.08 15.77
N GLU A 100 -3.72 -16.93 16.91
CA GLU A 100 -3.16 -17.26 18.21
C GLU A 100 -3.28 -18.76 18.49
N TYR A 101 -2.34 -19.30 19.26
CA TYR A 101 -2.34 -20.68 19.74
C TYR A 101 -2.50 -20.71 21.24
N ASP A 102 -3.22 -21.73 21.74
CA ASP A 102 -3.39 -21.96 23.17
C ASP A 102 -2.13 -22.59 23.80
N GLN A 103 -2.19 -22.86 25.11
CA GLN A 103 -1.08 -23.44 25.86
C GLN A 103 -0.69 -24.84 25.37
N ASN A 104 -1.58 -25.55 24.66
CA ASN A 104 -1.38 -26.89 24.10
C ASN A 104 -0.89 -26.85 22.65
N GLY A 105 -0.64 -25.65 22.09
CA GLY A 105 -0.24 -25.46 20.70
C GLY A 105 -1.38 -25.65 19.70
N GLN A 106 -2.64 -25.59 20.16
CA GLN A 106 -3.81 -25.65 19.29
C GLN A 106 -4.25 -24.24 18.90
N MET A 107 -4.61 -24.09 17.63
CA MET A 107 -5.11 -22.82 17.10
C MET A 107 -6.43 -22.44 17.77
N ILE A 108 -6.53 -21.20 18.23
CA ILE A 108 -7.76 -20.66 18.82
C ILE A 108 -8.75 -20.36 17.70
N CYS A 109 -9.88 -21.06 17.72
CA CYS A 109 -10.94 -20.94 16.72
C CYS A 109 -12.26 -20.55 17.37
N ASP A 110 -13.17 -20.03 16.55
CA ASP A 110 -14.57 -19.77 16.94
C ASP A 110 -15.38 -21.09 16.99
N ASP A 111 -16.70 -20.98 17.28
CA ASP A 111 -17.61 -22.13 17.39
C ASP A 111 -17.76 -22.91 16.06
N GLU A 112 -17.45 -22.28 14.92
CA GLU A 112 -17.49 -22.89 13.59
C GLU A 112 -16.13 -23.47 13.15
N GLY A 113 -15.11 -23.39 14.01
CA GLY A 113 -13.76 -23.88 13.72
C GLY A 113 -12.91 -22.92 12.89
N VAL A 114 -13.34 -21.67 12.74
CA VAL A 114 -12.58 -20.65 12.01
C VAL A 114 -11.54 -20.00 12.93
N PRO A 115 -10.28 -19.87 12.51
CA PRO A 115 -9.25 -19.20 13.32
C PRO A 115 -9.66 -17.78 13.71
N ILE A 116 -9.53 -17.45 14.98
CA ILE A 116 -9.77 -16.08 15.48
C ILE A 116 -8.48 -15.30 15.31
N CYS A 117 -8.48 -14.41 14.29
CA CYS A 117 -7.39 -13.48 14.03
C CYS A 117 -7.83 -12.09 14.44
N LYS A 118 -7.09 -11.45 15.33
CA LYS A 118 -7.38 -10.08 15.74
C LYS A 118 -7.10 -9.12 14.61
N GLU A 119 -7.90 -8.06 14.52
CA GLU A 119 -7.64 -6.96 13.61
C GLU A 119 -6.45 -6.15 14.10
N LEU A 120 -5.50 -5.89 13.19
CA LEU A 120 -4.35 -5.03 13.45
C LEU A 120 -4.74 -3.58 13.16
N PRO A 121 -4.84 -2.71 14.18
CA PRO A 121 -5.15 -1.31 13.96
C PRO A 121 -4.05 -0.62 13.17
N PHE A 122 -4.44 0.35 12.33
CA PHE A 122 -3.47 1.16 11.64
C PHE A 122 -2.66 2.03 12.61
N SER A 123 -1.34 1.97 12.46
CA SER A 123 -0.42 2.96 12.99
C SER A 123 0.74 3.11 12.01
N ARG A 124 1.45 4.21 12.08
CA ARG A 124 2.61 4.42 11.21
C ARG A 124 3.68 3.33 11.41
N ASP A 125 3.94 2.98 12.65
CA ASP A 125 4.93 1.95 12.99
C ASP A 125 4.50 0.56 12.53
N ALA A 126 3.24 0.18 12.76
CA ALA A 126 2.69 -1.08 12.26
C ALA A 126 2.73 -1.16 10.73
N ALA A 127 2.45 -0.05 10.06
CA ALA A 127 2.50 0.02 8.60
C ALA A 127 3.94 -0.14 8.07
N ILE A 128 4.91 0.49 8.69
CA ILE A 128 6.33 0.32 8.33
C ILE A 128 6.76 -1.13 8.56
N GLU A 129 6.41 -1.72 9.70
CA GLU A 129 6.75 -3.10 10.01
C GLU A 129 6.17 -4.09 8.99
N LEU A 130 4.89 -3.95 8.64
CA LEU A 130 4.23 -4.81 7.67
C LEU A 130 4.79 -4.64 6.25
N ILE A 131 4.83 -3.40 5.76
CA ILE A 131 5.14 -3.12 4.35
C ILE A 131 6.64 -3.24 4.05
N CYS A 132 7.50 -2.98 5.02
CA CYS A 132 8.95 -3.14 4.85
C CYS A 132 9.44 -4.58 5.09
N ASN A 133 8.54 -5.49 5.45
CA ASN A 133 8.87 -6.91 5.52
C ASN A 133 9.09 -7.45 4.10
N LEU A 134 10.23 -8.11 3.89
CA LEU A 134 10.58 -8.65 2.56
C LEU A 134 9.60 -9.72 2.06
N ASP A 135 8.95 -10.44 2.98
CA ASP A 135 7.91 -11.41 2.63
C ASP A 135 6.66 -10.72 2.05
N ALA A 136 6.48 -9.43 2.34
CA ALA A 136 5.38 -8.60 1.84
C ALA A 136 5.77 -7.71 0.64
N ILE A 137 6.87 -7.99 -0.05
CA ILE A 137 7.37 -7.15 -1.16
C ILE A 137 6.34 -6.96 -2.27
N GLN A 138 5.56 -7.99 -2.58
CA GLN A 138 4.51 -7.91 -3.60
C GLN A 138 3.40 -6.94 -3.18
N LEU A 139 3.03 -6.93 -1.91
CA LEU A 139 2.07 -5.99 -1.35
C LEU A 139 2.59 -4.55 -1.44
N ALA A 140 3.85 -4.32 -1.06
CA ALA A 140 4.47 -3.01 -1.13
C ALA A 140 4.50 -2.47 -2.57
N GLN A 141 4.89 -3.28 -3.52
CA GLN A 141 4.90 -2.93 -4.94
C GLN A 141 3.49 -2.65 -5.48
N TRP A 142 2.52 -3.45 -5.09
CA TRP A 142 1.12 -3.25 -5.47
C TRP A 142 0.58 -1.91 -4.92
N LEU A 143 0.87 -1.58 -3.67
CA LEU A 143 0.47 -0.30 -3.05
C LEU A 143 1.06 0.90 -3.79
N MET A 144 2.34 0.86 -4.12
CA MET A 144 2.99 1.92 -4.88
C MET A 144 2.36 2.08 -6.27
N LYS A 145 2.00 0.97 -6.92
CA LYS A 145 1.28 0.97 -8.20
C LYS A 145 -0.09 1.61 -8.05
N GLN A 146 -0.85 1.28 -7.01
CA GLN A 146 -2.17 1.89 -6.76
C GLN A 146 -2.08 3.39 -6.55
N SER A 147 -1.09 3.86 -5.80
CA SER A 147 -0.85 5.29 -5.59
C SER A 147 -0.39 6.02 -6.85
N SER A 148 0.20 5.32 -7.81
CA SER A 148 0.65 5.87 -9.09
C SER A 148 -0.42 5.83 -10.18
N ASP A 149 -1.45 4.99 -10.00
CA ASP A 149 -2.52 4.83 -11.00
C ASP A 149 -3.50 6.01 -10.93
N VAL A 150 -3.45 6.86 -11.94
CA VAL A 150 -4.34 8.02 -12.05
C VAL A 150 -5.82 7.63 -12.01
N ASN A 151 -6.18 6.45 -12.50
CA ASN A 151 -7.58 6.00 -12.56
C ASN A 151 -8.22 5.89 -11.17
N ASN A 152 -7.45 5.63 -10.12
CA ASN A 152 -7.94 5.59 -8.76
C ASN A 152 -8.37 6.96 -8.22
N PHE A 153 -7.93 8.04 -8.86
CA PHE A 153 -8.10 9.42 -8.39
C PHE A 153 -8.95 10.28 -9.32
N LEU A 154 -9.48 9.70 -10.40
CA LEU A 154 -10.35 10.42 -11.32
C LEU A 154 -11.67 10.81 -10.66
N ILE A 155 -12.24 11.92 -11.13
CA ILE A 155 -13.62 12.26 -10.82
C ILE A 155 -14.51 11.20 -11.50
N SER A 156 -15.30 10.47 -10.71
CA SER A 156 -16.22 9.50 -11.28
C SER A 156 -17.33 10.19 -12.07
N ASN A 157 -17.81 9.57 -13.15
CA ASN A 157 -18.93 10.10 -13.92
C ASN A 157 -20.17 10.36 -13.05
N ARG A 158 -20.39 9.52 -12.03
CA ARG A 158 -21.50 9.66 -11.08
C ARG A 158 -21.41 10.93 -10.23
N GLU A 159 -20.20 11.34 -9.83
CA GLU A 159 -19.96 12.59 -9.10
C GLU A 159 -20.16 13.80 -10.01
N THR A 160 -19.84 13.65 -11.30
CA THR A 160 -20.04 14.70 -12.32
C THR A 160 -21.52 14.88 -12.63
N GLU A 161 -22.30 13.81 -12.68
CA GLU A 161 -23.76 13.86 -12.92
C GLU A 161 -24.51 14.49 -11.76
N LEU A 162 -24.05 14.29 -10.51
CA LEU A 162 -24.66 14.90 -9.32
C LEU A 162 -24.36 16.38 -9.14
N LYS A 163 -23.33 16.90 -9.81
CA LYS A 163 -22.94 18.32 -9.76
C LYS A 163 -23.54 19.14 -10.90
N ASN A 164 -24.19 18.52 -11.83
CA ASN A 164 -24.94 19.13 -12.92
C ASN A 164 -26.45 19.02 -12.67
#